data_c14aa591ce5d53d6a29b79ba72d694d8
#
_entry.id   c14aa591ce5d53d6a29b79ba72d694d8
#
_cell.length_a   1.000
_cell.length_b   1.000
_cell.length_c   1.000
_cell.angle_alpha   90.00
_cell.angle_beta   90.00
_cell.angle_gamma   90.00
#
_symmetry.space_group_name_H-M   'P 1'
#
loop_
_entity.id
_entity.type
_entity.pdbx_description
1 polymer ?
#
loop_
_entity_poly.entity_id
_entity_poly.type
_entity_poly.pdbx_seq_one_letter_code
_entity_poly.pdbx_strand_id
1 'polypeptide(L)'
;MKIFFTLMIAFVSFNGFSDLRTNLDKDLDDLMDKVIDWRHDIHQYPELGNREFRTAKKVEDHLRSLGLKVETKIAYTGVVGILEGDLPGPTIALRADMDALPVEEKTGLPFASKVRTTYLGNDVGVMHACGHDAHVAILMGVAEFLAKNKAHLKGKIMFIFQPAEEGPPEGEGGGAEMMLAEGIFER
;
A
#
# COMPACT_ATOMS: atom_id res chain seq x y z
N MET A 1 -48.71 -21.86 46.23
CA MET A 1 -47.29 -21.42 46.19
C MET A 1 -46.98 -21.03 44.74
N LYS A 2 -47.08 -19.71 44.45
CA LYS A 2 -46.86 -19.19 43.05
C LYS A 2 -45.41 -18.74 42.96
N ILE A 3 -44.65 -19.43 42.12
CA ILE A 3 -43.24 -19.10 41.81
C ILE A 3 -43.29 -18.04 40.73
N PHE A 4 -42.86 -16.80 41.04
CA PHE A 4 -42.60 -15.73 40.05
C PHE A 4 -41.24 -15.94 39.46
N PHE A 5 -41.17 -16.28 38.18
CA PHE A 5 -39.94 -16.25 37.37
C PHE A 5 -39.72 -14.81 36.88
N THR A 6 -38.79 -14.10 37.50
CA THR A 6 -38.36 -12.78 37.01
C THR A 6 -37.39 -12.99 35.84
N LEU A 7 -37.86 -12.73 34.62
CA LEU A 7 -37.03 -12.75 33.42
C LEU A 7 -36.14 -11.49 33.42
N MET A 8 -34.86 -11.67 33.75
CA MET A 8 -33.87 -10.60 33.69
C MET A 8 -33.41 -10.47 32.21
N ILE A 9 -34.01 -9.50 31.48
CA ILE A 9 -33.57 -9.14 30.13
C ILE A 9 -32.29 -8.31 30.31
N ALA A 10 -31.15 -8.92 30.02
CA ALA A 10 -29.89 -8.19 29.89
C ALA A 10 -29.94 -7.32 28.63
N PHE A 11 -30.09 -6.01 28.81
CA PHE A 11 -29.85 -5.02 27.78
C PHE A 11 -28.34 -5.01 27.50
N VAL A 12 -27.89 -5.76 26.51
CA VAL A 12 -26.54 -5.59 25.93
C VAL A 12 -26.59 -4.29 25.17
N SER A 13 -25.98 -3.24 25.72
CA SER A 13 -25.90 -1.93 25.08
C SER A 13 -25.08 -2.04 23.78
N PHE A 14 -25.74 -1.80 22.66
CA PHE A 14 -25.18 -1.73 21.30
C PHE A 14 -24.29 -0.48 21.05
N ASN A 15 -23.91 0.25 22.10
CA ASN A 15 -23.14 1.50 21.99
C ASN A 15 -21.67 1.29 21.57
N GLY A 16 -21.10 0.11 21.80
CA GLY A 16 -19.68 -0.15 21.47
C GLY A 16 -19.36 -0.20 19.97
N PHE A 17 -20.34 -0.51 19.10
CA PHE A 17 -20.13 -0.55 17.65
C PHE A 17 -20.16 0.84 16.99
N SER A 18 -20.98 1.76 17.51
CA SER A 18 -21.05 3.13 17.00
C SER A 18 -19.78 3.92 17.32
N ASP A 19 -19.25 3.77 18.54
CA ASP A 19 -18.02 4.46 18.96
C ASP A 19 -16.80 3.95 18.22
N LEU A 20 -16.70 2.64 17.97
CA LEU A 20 -15.61 2.05 17.20
C LEU A 20 -15.63 2.60 15.76
N ARG A 21 -16.79 2.65 15.12
CA ARG A 21 -16.95 3.15 13.75
C ARG A 21 -16.61 4.64 13.65
N THR A 22 -17.07 5.46 14.58
CA THR A 22 -16.78 6.90 14.61
C THR A 22 -15.29 7.18 14.78
N ASN A 23 -14.59 6.38 15.60
CA ASN A 23 -13.15 6.51 15.78
C ASN A 23 -12.38 6.08 14.52
N LEU A 24 -12.84 5.00 13.85
CA LEU A 24 -12.26 4.56 12.58
C LEU A 24 -12.42 5.61 11.47
N ASP A 25 -13.61 6.20 11.32
CA ASP A 25 -13.88 7.24 10.34
C ASP A 25 -12.95 8.46 10.56
N LYS A 26 -12.76 8.89 11.81
CA LYS A 26 -11.82 9.98 12.13
C LYS A 26 -10.36 9.62 11.82
N ASP A 27 -9.92 8.41 12.16
CA ASP A 27 -8.54 7.97 11.87
C ASP A 27 -8.28 7.91 10.36
N LEU A 28 -9.30 7.58 9.56
CA LEU A 28 -9.22 7.61 8.09
C LEU A 28 -9.17 9.04 7.56
N ASP A 29 -10.00 9.94 8.08
CA ASP A 29 -9.98 11.35 7.69
C ASP A 29 -8.63 12.00 7.97
N ASP A 30 -8.02 11.72 9.14
CA ASP A 30 -6.69 12.21 9.52
C ASP A 30 -5.56 11.67 8.60
N LEU A 31 -5.79 10.55 7.90
CA LEU A 31 -4.85 9.96 6.93
C LEU A 31 -5.01 10.51 5.51
N MET A 32 -6.19 11.01 5.15
CA MET A 32 -6.50 11.37 3.76
C MET A 32 -5.54 12.40 3.18
N ASP A 33 -5.21 13.45 3.94
CA ASP A 33 -4.28 14.48 3.47
C ASP A 33 -2.89 13.89 3.17
N LYS A 34 -2.39 13.00 4.04
CA LYS A 34 -1.13 12.31 3.80
C LYS A 34 -1.15 11.42 2.56
N VAL A 35 -2.24 10.67 2.36
CA VAL A 35 -2.40 9.80 1.18
C VAL A 35 -2.42 10.63 -0.10
N ILE A 36 -3.10 11.78 -0.08
CA ILE A 36 -3.12 12.72 -1.20
C ILE A 36 -1.72 13.28 -1.47
N ASP A 37 -1.00 13.70 -0.43
CA ASP A 37 0.36 14.23 -0.55
C ASP A 37 1.33 13.17 -1.09
N TRP A 38 1.26 11.93 -0.61
CA TRP A 38 2.08 10.84 -1.13
C TRP A 38 1.76 10.55 -2.60
N ARG A 39 0.47 10.52 -2.96
CA ARG A 39 0.06 10.34 -4.35
C ARG A 39 0.62 11.46 -5.24
N HIS A 40 0.47 12.74 -4.85
CA HIS A 40 0.97 13.87 -5.62
C HIS A 40 2.48 13.82 -5.79
N ASP A 41 3.21 13.46 -4.73
CA ASP A 41 4.66 13.34 -4.77
C ASP A 41 5.13 12.19 -5.67
N ILE A 42 4.48 11.02 -5.62
CA ILE A 42 4.79 9.88 -6.48
C ILE A 42 4.44 10.22 -7.94
N HIS A 43 3.28 10.84 -8.17
CA HIS A 43 2.84 11.27 -9.49
C HIS A 43 3.80 12.27 -10.14
N GLN A 44 4.34 13.21 -9.36
CA GLN A 44 5.26 14.24 -9.83
C GLN A 44 6.63 13.69 -10.21
N TYR A 45 7.05 12.58 -9.62
CA TYR A 45 8.35 11.95 -9.81
C TYR A 45 8.22 10.48 -10.20
N PRO A 46 7.55 10.16 -11.32
CA PRO A 46 7.29 8.79 -11.74
C PRO A 46 8.55 8.10 -12.23
N GLU A 47 8.60 6.80 -12.05
CA GLU A 47 9.72 5.95 -12.44
C GLU A 47 9.22 4.76 -13.27
N LEU A 48 9.95 4.37 -14.32
CA LEU A 48 9.61 3.22 -15.15
C LEU A 48 9.91 1.89 -14.45
N GLY A 49 9.35 0.80 -14.96
CA GLY A 49 9.53 -0.55 -14.44
C GLY A 49 11.00 -0.90 -14.19
N ASN A 50 11.28 -1.57 -13.07
CA ASN A 50 12.60 -1.88 -12.53
C ASN A 50 13.51 -0.66 -12.26
N ARG A 51 12.96 0.54 -12.25
CA ARG A 51 13.66 1.81 -11.96
C ARG A 51 12.98 2.61 -10.86
N GLU A 52 12.04 2.00 -10.14
CA GLU A 52 11.21 2.63 -9.09
C GLU A 52 11.99 2.82 -7.78
N PHE A 53 13.27 3.24 -7.87
CA PHE A 53 14.18 3.32 -6.71
C PHE A 53 13.72 4.34 -5.67
N ARG A 54 13.23 5.51 -6.11
CA ARG A 54 12.73 6.58 -5.23
C ARG A 54 11.43 6.16 -4.57
N THR A 55 10.50 5.62 -5.35
CA THR A 55 9.21 5.13 -4.87
C THR A 55 9.41 4.00 -3.88
N ALA A 56 10.23 2.99 -4.22
CA ALA A 56 10.58 1.89 -3.33
C ALA A 56 11.20 2.38 -2.01
N LYS A 57 12.12 3.37 -2.08
CA LYS A 57 12.74 3.93 -0.87
C LYS A 57 11.73 4.65 0.01
N LYS A 58 10.80 5.42 -0.56
CA LYS A 58 9.72 6.08 0.17
C LYS A 58 8.84 5.05 0.89
N VAL A 59 8.47 3.98 0.20
CA VAL A 59 7.68 2.88 0.77
C VAL A 59 8.45 2.19 1.90
N GLU A 60 9.72 1.83 1.67
CA GLU A 60 10.57 1.21 2.68
C GLU A 60 10.63 2.05 3.96
N ASP A 61 10.93 3.35 3.83
CA ASP A 61 11.07 4.26 4.99
C ASP A 61 9.76 4.36 5.77
N HIS A 62 8.64 4.46 5.05
CA HIS A 62 7.32 4.52 5.67
C HIS A 62 7.02 3.24 6.45
N LEU A 63 7.14 2.06 5.83
CA LEU A 63 6.84 0.78 6.47
C LEU A 63 7.75 0.52 7.68
N ARG A 64 9.05 0.85 7.58
CA ARG A 64 9.97 0.74 8.71
C ARG A 64 9.60 1.68 9.85
N SER A 65 9.16 2.90 9.56
CA SER A 65 8.71 3.86 10.58
C SER A 65 7.49 3.37 11.37
N LEU A 66 6.69 2.50 10.76
CA LEU A 66 5.54 1.84 11.40
C LEU A 66 5.91 0.58 12.18
N GLY A 67 7.20 0.18 12.18
CA GLY A 67 7.67 -1.01 12.88
C GLY A 67 7.44 -2.34 12.16
N LEU A 68 7.13 -2.33 10.87
CA LEU A 68 6.99 -3.55 10.08
C LEU A 68 8.34 -4.21 9.83
N LYS A 69 8.35 -5.53 9.63
CA LYS A 69 9.49 -6.23 9.02
C LYS A 69 9.47 -5.93 7.53
N VAL A 70 10.56 -5.37 7.00
CA VAL A 70 10.62 -4.90 5.60
C VAL A 70 11.78 -5.56 4.88
N GLU A 71 11.48 -6.19 3.75
CA GLU A 71 12.43 -6.68 2.76
C GLU A 71 12.34 -5.83 1.49
N THR A 72 13.49 -5.60 0.87
CA THR A 72 13.61 -4.72 -0.31
C THR A 72 14.43 -5.41 -1.39
N LYS A 73 14.44 -4.81 -2.58
CA LYS A 73 15.15 -5.33 -3.77
C LYS A 73 14.64 -6.68 -4.23
N ILE A 74 13.37 -6.97 -4.02
CA ILE A 74 12.68 -8.15 -4.53
C ILE A 74 12.31 -7.81 -5.98
N ALA A 75 12.66 -8.66 -6.93
CA ALA A 75 12.48 -8.37 -8.35
C ALA A 75 12.96 -6.95 -8.71
N TYR A 76 14.21 -6.61 -8.36
CA TYR A 76 14.93 -5.34 -8.50
C TYR A 76 14.53 -4.29 -7.45
N THR A 77 13.35 -3.71 -7.54
CA THR A 77 12.92 -2.56 -6.72
C THR A 77 11.76 -2.87 -5.79
N GLY A 78 11.17 -4.06 -5.88
CA GLY A 78 10.04 -4.47 -5.05
C GLY A 78 10.31 -4.40 -3.56
N VAL A 79 9.27 -4.07 -2.80
CA VAL A 79 9.28 -3.95 -1.34
C VAL A 79 8.17 -4.82 -0.76
N VAL A 80 8.51 -5.57 0.29
CA VAL A 80 7.54 -6.35 1.06
C VAL A 80 7.61 -5.97 2.52
N GLY A 81 6.48 -5.60 3.10
CA GLY A 81 6.32 -5.34 4.52
C GLY A 81 5.41 -6.36 5.17
N ILE A 82 5.77 -6.83 6.36
CA ILE A 82 4.93 -7.74 7.14
C ILE A 82 4.53 -7.08 8.44
N LEU A 83 3.23 -6.93 8.64
CA LEU A 83 2.61 -6.51 9.90
C LEU A 83 2.03 -7.74 10.60
N GLU A 84 2.50 -8.02 11.81
CA GLU A 84 1.94 -9.06 12.67
C GLU A 84 0.91 -8.45 13.60
N GLY A 85 -0.35 -8.89 13.49
CA GLY A 85 -1.42 -8.53 14.42
C GLY A 85 -1.25 -9.22 15.77
N ASP A 86 -1.85 -8.65 16.80
CA ASP A 86 -1.73 -9.19 18.18
C ASP A 86 -2.68 -10.38 18.43
N LEU A 87 -3.55 -10.72 17.48
CA LEU A 87 -4.49 -11.83 17.59
C LEU A 87 -4.17 -12.93 16.56
N PRO A 88 -4.40 -14.22 16.89
CA PRO A 88 -4.17 -15.32 15.95
C PRO A 88 -5.13 -15.24 14.74
N GLY A 89 -4.61 -15.56 13.56
CA GLY A 89 -5.39 -15.55 12.33
C GLY A 89 -4.56 -15.90 11.09
N PRO A 90 -5.18 -15.84 9.89
CA PRO A 90 -4.51 -16.12 8.64
C PRO A 90 -3.57 -15.00 8.22
N THR A 91 -2.74 -15.27 7.21
CA THR A 91 -2.01 -14.22 6.48
C THR A 91 -2.83 -13.76 5.28
N ILE A 92 -2.95 -12.44 5.11
CA ILE A 92 -3.59 -11.80 3.94
C ILE A 92 -2.52 -10.97 3.24
N ALA A 93 -2.43 -11.09 1.91
CA ALA A 93 -1.56 -10.26 1.09
C ALA A 93 -2.36 -9.14 0.41
N LEU A 94 -1.81 -7.92 0.46
CA LEU A 94 -2.32 -6.75 -0.25
C LEU A 94 -1.23 -6.26 -1.21
N ARG A 95 -1.60 -5.93 -2.46
CA ARG A 95 -0.65 -5.53 -3.51
C ARG A 95 -0.95 -4.12 -4.03
N ALA A 96 0.13 -3.40 -4.31
CA ALA A 96 0.13 -2.18 -5.09
C ALA A 96 1.28 -2.22 -6.09
N ASP A 97 1.04 -1.78 -7.31
CA ASP A 97 2.05 -1.66 -8.34
C ASP A 97 2.72 -0.29 -8.25
N MET A 98 4.03 -0.18 -8.62
CA MET A 98 4.80 1.02 -8.37
C MET A 98 5.23 1.77 -9.64
N ASP A 99 5.27 1.09 -10.78
CA ASP A 99 5.84 1.62 -12.01
C ASP A 99 4.92 2.58 -12.74
N ALA A 100 5.53 3.45 -13.53
CA ALA A 100 4.88 4.40 -14.42
C ALA A 100 5.14 4.05 -15.89
N LEU A 101 4.45 4.74 -16.77
CA LEU A 101 4.47 4.52 -18.22
C LEU A 101 5.34 5.55 -18.97
N PRO A 102 5.93 5.19 -20.13
CA PRO A 102 6.67 6.12 -20.98
C PRO A 102 5.71 7.03 -21.80
N VAL A 103 4.93 7.84 -21.07
CA VAL A 103 3.89 8.73 -21.58
C VAL A 103 4.19 10.16 -21.15
N GLU A 104 4.09 11.12 -22.08
CA GLU A 104 4.22 12.54 -21.77
C GLU A 104 2.94 13.07 -21.15
N GLU A 105 3.04 13.62 -19.94
CA GLU A 105 1.88 14.19 -19.24
C GLU A 105 1.46 15.54 -19.83
N LYS A 106 0.15 15.71 -20.07
CA LYS A 106 -0.47 16.93 -20.63
C LYS A 106 -1.65 17.45 -19.78
N THR A 107 -1.73 17.04 -18.50
CA THR A 107 -2.87 17.38 -17.62
C THR A 107 -2.87 18.83 -17.20
N GLY A 108 -1.70 19.47 -17.09
CA GLY A 108 -1.56 20.83 -16.55
C GLY A 108 -1.79 20.93 -15.04
N LEU A 109 -1.80 19.83 -14.32
CA LEU A 109 -1.95 19.81 -12.86
C LEU A 109 -0.73 20.43 -12.17
N PRO A 110 -0.88 21.02 -10.97
CA PRO A 110 0.25 21.59 -10.22
C PRO A 110 1.36 20.56 -9.91
N PHE A 111 1.01 19.30 -9.77
CA PHE A 111 1.90 18.18 -9.50
C PHE A 111 2.16 17.30 -10.75
N ALA A 112 1.86 17.80 -11.95
CA ALA A 112 2.12 17.09 -13.19
C ALA A 112 3.60 16.73 -13.33
N SER A 113 3.88 15.53 -13.84
CA SER A 113 5.22 15.06 -14.11
C SER A 113 5.91 15.89 -15.21
N LYS A 114 7.18 16.20 -14.96
CA LYS A 114 8.11 16.76 -15.98
C LYS A 114 9.29 15.84 -16.19
N VAL A 115 9.19 14.60 -15.70
CA VAL A 115 10.24 13.60 -15.80
C VAL A 115 10.37 13.15 -17.25
N ARG A 116 11.60 13.09 -17.71
CA ARG A 116 11.97 12.51 -19.03
C ARG A 116 13.08 11.51 -18.83
N THR A 117 13.08 10.48 -19.67
CA THR A 117 14.11 9.43 -19.66
C THR A 117 14.28 8.84 -21.05
N THR A 118 15.31 8.02 -21.21
CA THR A 118 15.48 7.22 -22.43
C THR A 118 14.73 5.90 -22.27
N TYR A 119 13.81 5.62 -23.20
CA TYR A 119 13.09 4.36 -23.29
C TYR A 119 13.14 3.83 -24.72
N LEU A 120 13.62 2.60 -24.91
CA LEU A 120 13.86 1.99 -26.25
C LEU A 120 14.64 2.92 -27.20
N GLY A 121 15.67 3.59 -26.68
CA GLY A 121 16.52 4.51 -27.46
C GLY A 121 15.91 5.89 -27.76
N ASN A 122 14.69 6.18 -27.30
CA ASN A 122 14.00 7.45 -27.51
C ASN A 122 13.92 8.25 -26.22
N ASP A 123 13.99 9.60 -26.31
CA ASP A 123 13.67 10.49 -25.21
C ASP A 123 12.16 10.60 -25.05
N VAL A 124 11.63 10.17 -23.89
CA VAL A 124 10.19 10.11 -23.59
C VAL A 124 9.85 10.81 -22.28
N GLY A 125 8.64 11.34 -22.19
CA GLY A 125 8.06 11.70 -20.89
C GLY A 125 7.71 10.46 -20.07
N VAL A 126 7.61 10.61 -18.75
CA VAL A 126 7.17 9.53 -17.86
C VAL A 126 5.98 10.02 -17.06
N MET A 127 4.92 9.22 -16.95
CA MET A 127 3.70 9.58 -16.24
C MET A 127 3.06 8.36 -15.58
N HIS A 128 2.51 8.52 -14.39
CA HIS A 128 1.57 7.56 -13.82
C HIS A 128 0.21 7.62 -14.52
N ALA A 129 0.14 7.05 -15.73
CA ALA A 129 -1.09 7.07 -16.54
C ALA A 129 -2.02 5.88 -16.25
N CYS A 130 -1.59 4.87 -15.48
CA CYS A 130 -2.39 3.73 -15.03
C CYS A 130 -2.93 3.87 -13.61
N GLY A 131 -2.44 4.84 -12.81
CA GLY A 131 -2.91 5.09 -11.45
C GLY A 131 -2.13 4.36 -10.35
N HIS A 132 -0.95 3.83 -10.65
CA HIS A 132 -0.10 3.16 -9.66
C HIS A 132 0.38 4.11 -8.55
N ASP A 133 0.48 5.43 -8.79
CA ASP A 133 0.66 6.46 -7.79
C ASP A 133 -0.41 6.40 -6.68
N ALA A 134 -1.67 6.20 -7.07
CA ALA A 134 -2.79 6.03 -6.14
C ALA A 134 -2.72 4.66 -5.44
N HIS A 135 -2.37 3.57 -6.16
CA HIS A 135 -2.20 2.24 -5.57
C HIS A 135 -1.19 2.28 -4.41
N VAL A 136 0.00 2.85 -4.66
CA VAL A 136 1.07 2.95 -3.65
C VAL A 136 0.62 3.80 -2.47
N ALA A 137 0.09 5.00 -2.73
CA ALA A 137 -0.32 5.93 -1.68
C ALA A 137 -1.42 5.33 -0.78
N ILE A 138 -2.42 4.68 -1.38
CA ILE A 138 -3.51 4.01 -0.64
C ILE A 138 -2.94 2.87 0.20
N LEU A 139 -2.07 2.01 -0.35
CA LEU A 139 -1.52 0.88 0.39
C LEU A 139 -0.60 1.34 1.54
N MET A 140 0.14 2.45 1.39
CA MET A 140 0.87 3.09 2.48
C MET A 140 -0.09 3.57 3.59
N GLY A 141 -1.22 4.19 3.22
CA GLY A 141 -2.25 4.60 4.17
C GLY A 141 -2.87 3.41 4.91
N VAL A 142 -3.19 2.33 4.19
CA VAL A 142 -3.70 1.08 4.79
C VAL A 142 -2.68 0.50 5.77
N ALA A 143 -1.39 0.51 5.44
CA ALA A 143 -0.34 0.04 6.34
C ALA A 143 -0.27 0.87 7.64
N GLU A 144 -0.34 2.20 7.54
CA GLU A 144 -0.35 3.10 8.71
C GLU A 144 -1.59 2.86 9.57
N PHE A 145 -2.77 2.77 8.96
CA PHE A 145 -4.02 2.50 9.66
C PHE A 145 -3.99 1.17 10.41
N LEU A 146 -3.58 0.08 9.73
CA LEU A 146 -3.53 -1.25 10.34
C LEU A 146 -2.44 -1.37 11.41
N ALA A 147 -1.29 -0.71 11.23
CA ALA A 147 -0.23 -0.68 12.25
C ALA A 147 -0.69 0.01 13.54
N LYS A 148 -1.42 1.13 13.44
CA LYS A 148 -2.04 1.81 14.60
C LYS A 148 -3.07 0.94 15.32
N ASN A 149 -3.75 0.07 14.59
CA ASN A 149 -4.84 -0.76 15.08
C ASN A 149 -4.46 -2.24 15.26
N LYS A 150 -3.16 -2.57 15.30
CA LYS A 150 -2.67 -3.95 15.33
C LYS A 150 -3.19 -4.81 16.49
N ALA A 151 -3.56 -4.18 17.62
CA ALA A 151 -4.16 -4.87 18.76
C ALA A 151 -5.52 -5.54 18.43
N HIS A 152 -6.20 -5.09 17.38
CA HIS A 152 -7.45 -5.65 16.88
C HIS A 152 -7.26 -6.51 15.61
N LEU A 153 -6.04 -6.57 15.08
CA LEU A 153 -5.74 -7.29 13.86
C LEU A 153 -5.53 -8.78 14.16
N LYS A 154 -6.24 -9.62 13.39
CA LYS A 154 -6.09 -11.08 13.43
C LYS A 154 -5.14 -11.55 12.34
N GLY A 155 -4.09 -12.30 12.74
CA GLY A 155 -3.12 -12.86 11.80
C GLY A 155 -2.10 -11.84 11.31
N LYS A 156 -1.70 -11.96 10.05
CA LYS A 156 -0.65 -11.13 9.44
C LYS A 156 -1.15 -10.45 8.18
N ILE A 157 -0.65 -9.25 7.91
CA ILE A 157 -0.81 -8.60 6.62
C ILE A 157 0.55 -8.51 5.95
N MET A 158 0.63 -9.02 4.73
CA MET A 158 1.77 -8.86 3.83
C MET A 158 1.46 -7.74 2.84
N PHE A 159 2.19 -6.65 2.91
CA PHE A 159 2.11 -5.53 1.98
C PHE A 159 3.13 -5.76 0.87
N ILE A 160 2.67 -5.89 -0.36
CA ILE A 160 3.48 -6.16 -1.54
C ILE A 160 3.46 -4.92 -2.42
N PHE A 161 4.60 -4.26 -2.58
CA PHE A 161 4.78 -3.19 -3.54
C PHE A 161 5.56 -3.74 -4.72
N GLN A 162 4.82 -3.99 -5.81
CA GLN A 162 5.33 -4.71 -6.97
C GLN A 162 5.96 -3.75 -7.98
N PRO A 163 7.17 -4.05 -8.50
CA PRO A 163 7.75 -3.31 -9.61
C PRO A 163 7.24 -3.84 -10.96
N ALA A 164 7.46 -3.06 -12.03
CA ALA A 164 7.38 -3.49 -13.43
C ALA A 164 6.11 -4.28 -13.79
N GLU A 165 4.93 -3.81 -13.35
CA GLU A 165 3.64 -4.40 -13.74
C GLU A 165 3.34 -4.15 -15.22
N GLU A 166 3.66 -2.96 -15.73
CA GLU A 166 3.50 -2.53 -17.12
C GLU A 166 4.55 -3.16 -18.06
N GLY A 167 5.55 -3.82 -17.51
CA GLY A 167 6.60 -4.53 -18.19
C GLY A 167 8.01 -4.08 -17.80
N PRO A 168 8.95 -5.02 -17.73
CA PRO A 168 10.35 -4.73 -17.46
C PRO A 168 11.04 -4.13 -18.70
N PRO A 169 12.19 -3.47 -18.52
CA PRO A 169 13.07 -3.12 -19.62
C PRO A 169 13.48 -4.34 -20.47
N GLU A 170 13.79 -4.11 -21.73
CA GLU A 170 14.20 -5.18 -22.67
C GLU A 170 15.40 -5.97 -22.11
N GLY A 171 15.26 -7.30 -22.10
CA GLY A 171 16.29 -8.21 -21.59
C GLY A 171 16.29 -8.40 -20.06
N GLU A 172 15.42 -7.73 -19.32
CA GLU A 172 15.25 -7.91 -17.88
C GLU A 172 13.99 -8.74 -17.58
N GLY A 173 14.02 -9.50 -16.49
CA GLY A 173 12.81 -10.04 -15.85
C GLY A 173 12.16 -8.96 -14.99
N GLY A 174 10.95 -9.22 -14.48
CA GLY A 174 10.30 -8.25 -13.58
C GLY A 174 8.90 -8.67 -13.15
N GLY A 175 8.26 -7.76 -12.45
CA GLY A 175 6.87 -7.88 -12.06
C GLY A 175 6.57 -9.07 -11.15
N ALA A 176 5.34 -9.53 -11.22
CA ALA A 176 4.83 -10.62 -10.38
C ALA A 176 5.57 -11.94 -10.60
N GLU A 177 5.93 -12.26 -11.85
CA GLU A 177 6.62 -13.52 -12.17
C GLU A 177 7.95 -13.64 -11.42
N MET A 178 8.77 -12.58 -11.44
CA MET A 178 10.05 -12.56 -10.74
C MET A 178 9.87 -12.58 -9.23
N MET A 179 8.91 -11.84 -8.68
CA MET A 179 8.58 -11.88 -7.25
C MET A 179 8.17 -13.28 -6.79
N LEU A 180 7.40 -14.01 -7.61
CA LEU A 180 7.03 -15.40 -7.34
C LEU A 180 8.24 -16.33 -7.39
N ALA A 181 9.10 -16.17 -8.41
CA ALA A 181 10.33 -16.97 -8.54
C ALA A 181 11.30 -16.75 -7.36
N GLU A 182 11.30 -15.58 -6.75
CA GLU A 182 12.06 -15.26 -5.53
C GLU A 182 11.35 -15.70 -4.24
N GLY A 183 10.26 -16.43 -4.31
CA GLY A 183 9.58 -17.05 -3.15
C GLY A 183 8.85 -16.05 -2.25
N ILE A 184 8.17 -15.05 -2.83
CA ILE A 184 7.50 -14.00 -2.06
C ILE A 184 6.49 -14.55 -1.02
N PHE A 185 5.83 -15.67 -1.30
CA PHE A 185 4.85 -16.28 -0.40
C PHE A 185 5.43 -17.32 0.57
N GLU A 186 6.73 -17.54 0.56
CA GLU A 186 7.45 -18.44 1.48
C GLU A 186 8.04 -17.69 2.70
N ARG A 187 7.75 -16.40 2.83
CA ARG A 187 8.34 -15.44 3.81
C ARG A 187 7.53 -15.27 5.09
#